data_749c2cf0044f1b0f549af3cd073a951b
#
_entry.id   749c2cf0044f1b0f549af3cd073a951b
#
_cell.length_a   1.000
_cell.length_b   1.000
_cell.length_c   1.000
_cell.angle_alpha   90.00
_cell.angle_beta   90.00
_cell.angle_gamma   90.00
#
_symmetry.space_group_name_H-M   'P 1'
#
loop_
_entity.id
_entity.type
_entity.pdbx_description
1 polymer ?
#
loop_
_entity_poly.entity_id
_entity_poly.type
_entity_poly.pdbx_seq_one_letter_code
_entity_poly.pdbx_strand_id
1 'polypeptide(L)'
;GYRESRRIEGDYLLNEKDVLANRIFPDAVAYGGWQMDQHVRRGLLDTDKIPSQILNFNGCYTIPWRCYYAKDLENVMLAGRDISTTKMAFGSTRVMGTCAVGGQAVGTAAAMAVRYGCTPRQIGEHMEELQQELLRDDCYIPGVRNRDPADYAKSAKVAASGYTHGNEPWKVLNGIARQEQEESNCWEAPIGEQGAEITLTYDGKLVLHQIQLTFDTNLTKEIMPSLTRNVRNRQVKGLPDELVRDYDVRAFREGKEVFCKEIHDNYPVSYTHLRA
;
A
#
# COMPACT_ATOMS: atom_id res chain seq x y z
N GLY A 1 0.25 11.95 -27.18
CA GLY A 1 -0.21 12.98 -26.27
C GLY A 1 0.89 13.48 -25.33
N TYR A 2 0.73 14.66 -24.80
CA TYR A 2 1.65 15.17 -23.81
C TYR A 2 1.52 14.38 -22.51
N ARG A 3 2.60 13.74 -22.06
CA ARG A 3 2.65 12.95 -20.84
C ARG A 3 3.08 13.75 -19.62
N GLU A 4 3.75 14.88 -19.85
CA GLU A 4 4.19 15.80 -18.82
C GLU A 4 3.10 16.83 -18.54
N SER A 5 2.80 17.07 -17.25
CA SER A 5 1.91 18.13 -16.80
C SER A 5 2.67 19.25 -16.11
N ARG A 6 1.98 20.34 -15.80
CA ARG A 6 2.51 21.36 -14.89
C ARG A 6 2.59 20.74 -13.49
N ARG A 7 3.69 20.97 -12.83
CA ARG A 7 3.90 20.60 -11.43
C ARG A 7 3.86 21.86 -10.59
N ILE A 8 3.31 21.75 -9.41
CA ILE A 8 3.23 22.84 -8.45
C ILE A 8 4.32 22.62 -7.41
N GLU A 9 5.04 23.67 -7.06
CA GLU A 9 6.09 23.58 -6.07
C GLU A 9 5.50 23.46 -4.66
N GLY A 10 5.91 22.41 -3.95
CA GLY A 10 5.63 22.17 -2.53
C GLY A 10 6.81 22.61 -1.66
N ASP A 11 6.73 22.35 -0.37
CA ASP A 11 7.84 22.61 0.55
C ASP A 11 9.03 21.66 0.36
N TYR A 12 8.83 20.58 -0.38
CA TYR A 12 9.87 19.67 -0.81
C TYR A 12 9.73 19.37 -2.31
N LEU A 13 10.86 19.36 -3.02
CA LEU A 13 10.93 18.98 -4.42
C LEU A 13 11.58 17.59 -4.53
N LEU A 14 10.74 16.55 -4.69
CA LEU A 14 11.22 15.19 -4.87
C LEU A 14 12.07 15.10 -6.13
N ASN A 15 13.24 14.52 -6.03
CA ASN A 15 14.20 14.47 -7.11
C ASN A 15 14.72 13.06 -7.40
N GLU A 16 15.47 12.91 -8.46
CA GLU A 16 16.01 11.64 -8.92
C GLU A 16 16.97 10.96 -7.93
N LYS A 17 17.66 11.73 -7.10
CA LYS A 17 18.57 11.17 -6.08
C LYS A 17 17.76 10.49 -4.97
N ASP A 18 16.63 11.06 -4.59
CA ASP A 18 15.72 10.46 -3.62
C ASP A 18 15.15 9.13 -4.14
N VAL A 19 14.74 9.11 -5.42
CA VAL A 19 14.21 7.91 -6.09
C VAL A 19 15.26 6.80 -6.17
N LEU A 20 16.46 7.13 -6.65
CA LEU A 20 17.55 6.16 -6.82
C LEU A 20 18.07 5.61 -5.48
N ALA A 21 18.00 6.41 -4.43
CA ALA A 21 18.43 6.01 -3.10
C ALA A 21 17.35 5.23 -2.33
N ASN A 22 16.16 4.99 -2.91
CA ASN A 22 15.00 4.43 -2.21
C ASN A 22 14.75 5.15 -0.87
N ARG A 23 14.79 6.50 -0.92
CA ARG A 23 14.75 7.30 0.30
C ARG A 23 13.45 7.12 1.06
N ILE A 24 13.56 6.88 2.36
CA ILE A 24 12.45 6.85 3.30
C ILE A 24 12.40 8.19 4.03
N PHE A 25 11.26 8.88 3.94
CA PHE A 25 11.03 10.15 4.61
C PHE A 25 10.20 9.94 5.89
N PRO A 26 10.46 10.67 6.97
CA PRO A 26 9.66 10.57 8.20
C PRO A 26 8.21 11.02 8.00
N ASP A 27 7.97 11.95 7.07
CA ASP A 27 6.67 12.44 6.66
C ASP A 27 6.15 11.77 5.37
N ALA A 28 6.52 10.51 5.17
CA ALA A 28 6.03 9.71 4.04
C ALA A 28 4.53 9.46 4.14
N VAL A 29 3.80 9.66 3.03
CA VAL A 29 2.36 9.37 2.92
C VAL A 29 2.01 8.52 1.70
N ALA A 30 2.98 8.31 0.82
CA ALA A 30 2.86 7.51 -0.38
C ALA A 30 4.22 6.95 -0.79
N TYR A 31 4.23 6.09 -1.79
CA TYR A 31 5.47 5.50 -2.32
C TYR A 31 5.35 5.25 -3.83
N GLY A 32 6.50 5.08 -4.45
CA GLY A 32 6.63 4.66 -5.84
C GLY A 32 7.74 3.63 -6.00
N GLY A 33 7.64 2.84 -7.07
CA GLY A 33 8.62 1.81 -7.42
C GLY A 33 8.80 1.67 -8.94
N TRP A 34 8.11 2.52 -9.73
CA TRP A 34 8.25 2.50 -11.17
C TRP A 34 9.56 3.15 -11.60
N GLN A 35 10.17 2.60 -12.63
CA GLN A 35 11.39 3.13 -13.24
C GLN A 35 11.19 4.59 -13.71
N MET A 36 12.25 5.40 -13.69
CA MET A 36 12.17 6.76 -14.23
C MET A 36 12.17 6.71 -15.76
N ASP A 37 10.99 6.75 -16.35
CA ASP A 37 10.77 6.71 -17.79
C ASP A 37 10.66 8.13 -18.35
N GLN A 38 11.67 8.53 -19.12
CA GLN A 38 11.77 9.85 -19.75
C GLN A 38 11.46 9.76 -21.25
N HIS A 39 10.37 10.36 -21.67
CA HIS A 39 10.03 10.48 -23.08
C HIS A 39 10.67 11.72 -23.72
N VAL A 40 10.97 11.62 -25.03
CA VAL A 40 11.48 12.76 -25.79
C VAL A 40 10.51 13.93 -25.76
N ARG A 41 11.03 15.13 -25.58
CA ARG A 41 10.22 16.32 -25.32
C ARG A 41 9.26 16.68 -26.46
N ARG A 42 9.71 16.51 -27.71
CA ARG A 42 8.94 16.87 -28.91
C ARG A 42 8.19 15.67 -29.52
N GLY A 43 8.23 14.49 -28.87
CA GLY A 43 7.55 13.30 -29.35
C GLY A 43 7.94 12.94 -30.80
N LEU A 44 6.97 12.82 -31.70
CA LEU A 44 7.17 12.47 -33.08
C LEU A 44 8.02 13.49 -33.91
N LEU A 45 8.29 14.67 -33.38
CA LEU A 45 9.14 15.65 -34.02
C LEU A 45 10.63 15.44 -33.74
N ASP A 46 10.99 14.54 -32.83
CA ASP A 46 12.37 14.14 -32.51
C ASP A 46 12.65 12.72 -33.01
N THR A 47 12.48 12.49 -34.30
CA THR A 47 12.58 11.16 -34.93
C THR A 47 13.99 10.57 -34.92
N ASP A 48 14.99 11.40 -34.71
CA ASP A 48 16.41 11.06 -34.57
C ASP A 48 16.82 10.63 -33.17
N LYS A 49 15.91 10.76 -32.19
CA LYS A 49 16.17 10.42 -30.80
C LYS A 49 15.49 9.13 -30.38
N ILE A 50 16.10 8.46 -29.40
CA ILE A 50 15.46 7.31 -28.74
C ILE A 50 14.17 7.78 -28.09
N PRO A 51 13.00 7.16 -28.39
CA PRO A 51 11.69 7.65 -27.93
C PRO A 51 11.53 7.73 -26.41
N SER A 52 12.20 6.84 -25.69
CA SER A 52 12.16 6.77 -24.23
C SER A 52 13.53 6.38 -23.67
N GLN A 53 13.94 7.03 -22.61
CA GLN A 53 15.11 6.66 -21.81
C GLN A 53 14.63 6.21 -20.44
N ILE A 54 14.99 4.99 -20.08
CA ILE A 54 14.59 4.39 -18.81
C ILE A 54 15.79 4.34 -17.89
N LEU A 55 15.67 4.97 -16.72
CA LEU A 55 16.63 4.85 -15.64
C LEU A 55 16.05 3.89 -14.59
N ASN A 56 16.65 2.69 -14.55
CA ASN A 56 16.23 1.63 -13.67
C ASN A 56 16.77 1.83 -12.25
N PHE A 57 16.02 1.41 -11.27
CA PHE A 57 16.42 1.21 -9.88
C PHE A 57 15.62 0.04 -9.31
N ASN A 58 16.08 -0.52 -8.21
CA ASN A 58 15.41 -1.60 -7.52
C ASN A 58 14.84 -1.09 -6.19
N GLY A 59 13.65 -1.59 -5.82
CA GLY A 59 13.00 -1.23 -4.57
C GLY A 59 11.96 -0.12 -4.72
N CYS A 60 11.60 0.48 -3.59
CA CYS A 60 10.58 1.52 -3.48
C CYS A 60 11.13 2.73 -2.72
N TYR A 61 10.81 3.92 -3.19
CA TYR A 61 11.05 5.18 -2.49
C TYR A 61 9.74 5.72 -1.92
N THR A 62 9.80 6.50 -0.86
CA THR A 62 8.61 7.16 -0.33
C THR A 62 8.47 8.58 -0.86
N ILE A 63 7.24 9.10 -0.82
CA ILE A 63 6.92 10.47 -1.21
C ILE A 63 6.44 11.20 0.04
N PRO A 64 7.14 12.28 0.46
CA PRO A 64 6.82 13.01 1.67
C PRO A 64 5.58 13.88 1.51
N TRP A 65 4.85 14.13 2.59
CA TRP A 65 3.68 15.01 2.62
C TRP A 65 3.94 16.38 2.02
N ARG A 66 5.14 16.92 2.23
CA ARG A 66 5.60 18.21 1.68
C ARG A 66 5.62 18.32 0.16
N CYS A 67 5.39 17.22 -0.56
CA CYS A 67 5.20 17.21 -2.01
C CYS A 67 3.73 17.34 -2.42
N TYR A 68 2.77 17.24 -1.49
CA TYR A 68 1.34 17.12 -1.76
C TYR A 68 0.52 18.38 -1.44
N TYR A 69 1.17 19.51 -1.17
CA TYR A 69 0.51 20.81 -1.03
C TYR A 69 1.34 21.91 -1.67
N ALA A 70 0.66 22.99 -2.06
CA ALA A 70 1.32 24.13 -2.68
C ALA A 70 2.09 24.97 -1.63
N LYS A 71 3.33 25.36 -1.97
CA LYS A 71 4.20 26.15 -1.09
C LYS A 71 3.64 27.54 -0.79
N ASP A 72 3.08 28.18 -1.83
CA ASP A 72 2.68 29.58 -1.78
C ASP A 72 1.15 29.78 -1.67
N LEU A 73 0.37 28.68 -1.50
CA LEU A 73 -1.07 28.71 -1.35
C LEU A 73 -1.47 27.92 -0.10
N GLU A 74 -2.25 28.56 0.77
CA GLU A 74 -2.56 28.02 2.09
C GLU A 74 -3.58 26.87 2.10
N ASN A 75 -4.39 26.75 1.06
CA ASN A 75 -5.53 25.82 1.01
C ASN A 75 -5.55 24.93 -0.22
N VAL A 76 -4.40 24.71 -0.86
CA VAL A 76 -4.28 23.87 -2.06
C VAL A 76 -3.47 22.63 -1.77
N MET A 77 -4.11 21.48 -1.96
CA MET A 77 -3.46 20.17 -1.96
C MET A 77 -3.30 19.67 -3.40
N LEU A 78 -2.32 18.81 -3.61
CA LEU A 78 -1.90 18.31 -4.91
C LEU A 78 -2.08 16.79 -4.94
N ALA A 79 -2.59 16.23 -6.02
CA ALA A 79 -2.67 14.79 -6.19
C ALA A 79 -2.52 14.39 -7.66
N GLY A 80 -1.74 13.34 -7.92
CA GLY A 80 -1.54 12.86 -9.27
C GLY A 80 -0.25 13.39 -9.89
N ARG A 81 -0.32 13.91 -11.12
CA ARG A 81 0.86 14.30 -11.90
C ARG A 81 1.37 15.71 -11.67
N ASP A 82 0.73 16.46 -10.81
CA ASP A 82 1.01 17.87 -10.49
C ASP A 82 1.76 18.07 -9.17
N ILE A 83 2.06 16.98 -8.45
CA ILE A 83 2.81 17.03 -7.19
C ILE A 83 4.23 17.60 -7.40
N SER A 84 4.82 18.07 -6.31
CA SER A 84 6.13 18.72 -6.31
C SER A 84 7.28 17.75 -6.60
N THR A 85 7.66 17.63 -7.86
CA THR A 85 8.73 16.74 -8.32
C THR A 85 9.58 17.37 -9.40
N THR A 86 10.85 16.96 -9.49
CA THR A 86 11.68 17.25 -10.67
C THR A 86 11.14 16.53 -11.90
N LYS A 87 11.60 16.94 -13.10
CA LYS A 87 11.25 16.24 -14.34
C LYS A 87 11.68 14.77 -14.31
N MET A 88 12.84 14.46 -13.75
CA MET A 88 13.35 13.09 -13.69
C MET A 88 12.51 12.23 -12.74
N ALA A 89 12.27 12.66 -11.51
CA ALA A 89 11.43 11.96 -10.55
C ALA A 89 9.99 11.79 -11.04
N PHE A 90 9.45 12.78 -11.76
CA PHE A 90 8.14 12.69 -12.41
C PHE A 90 8.01 11.47 -13.32
N GLY A 91 9.08 11.07 -14.01
CA GLY A 91 9.10 9.88 -14.85
C GLY A 91 8.67 8.61 -14.11
N SER A 92 8.86 8.56 -12.79
CA SER A 92 8.43 7.49 -11.90
C SER A 92 7.07 7.79 -11.23
N THR A 93 6.88 8.97 -10.67
CA THR A 93 5.70 9.30 -9.85
C THR A 93 4.40 9.40 -10.62
N ARG A 94 4.45 9.62 -11.94
CA ARG A 94 3.29 9.85 -12.81
C ARG A 94 2.44 8.62 -13.13
N VAL A 95 2.86 7.42 -12.76
CA VAL A 95 2.11 6.20 -13.03
C VAL A 95 0.87 6.11 -12.16
N MET A 96 -0.19 5.48 -12.71
CA MET A 96 -1.52 5.48 -12.08
C MET A 96 -1.52 4.95 -10.65
N GLY A 97 -0.79 3.85 -10.37
CA GLY A 97 -0.71 3.28 -9.02
C GLY A 97 -0.13 4.27 -8.00
N THR A 98 1.01 4.90 -8.31
CA THR A 98 1.61 5.92 -7.44
C THR A 98 0.70 7.13 -7.25
N CYS A 99 0.04 7.58 -8.33
CA CYS A 99 -0.93 8.67 -8.25
C CYS A 99 -2.15 8.32 -7.39
N ALA A 100 -2.64 7.07 -7.45
CA ALA A 100 -3.78 6.61 -6.66
C ALA A 100 -3.45 6.60 -5.16
N VAL A 101 -2.29 6.05 -4.78
CA VAL A 101 -1.82 6.05 -3.37
C VAL A 101 -1.68 7.47 -2.84
N GLY A 102 -1.05 8.37 -3.61
CA GLY A 102 -0.95 9.78 -3.24
C GLY A 102 -2.32 10.47 -3.15
N GLY A 103 -3.25 10.12 -4.05
CA GLY A 103 -4.62 10.65 -4.03
C GLY A 103 -5.39 10.25 -2.77
N GLN A 104 -5.25 9.00 -2.31
CA GLN A 104 -5.83 8.55 -1.05
C GLN A 104 -5.24 9.32 0.13
N ALA A 105 -3.92 9.47 0.18
CA ALA A 105 -3.25 10.24 1.22
C ALA A 105 -3.76 11.69 1.30
N VAL A 106 -3.91 12.33 0.15
CA VAL A 106 -4.45 13.71 0.08
C VAL A 106 -5.90 13.78 0.52
N GLY A 107 -6.74 12.81 0.13
CA GLY A 107 -8.14 12.74 0.56
C GLY A 107 -8.30 12.60 2.07
N THR A 108 -7.51 11.69 2.69
CA THR A 108 -7.49 11.51 4.14
C THR A 108 -7.00 12.78 4.85
N ALA A 109 -5.89 13.37 4.37
CA ALA A 109 -5.35 14.60 4.92
C ALA A 109 -6.32 15.78 4.79
N ALA A 110 -7.08 15.88 3.70
CA ALA A 110 -8.10 16.92 3.52
C ALA A 110 -9.23 16.78 4.54
N ALA A 111 -9.68 15.56 4.81
CA ALA A 111 -10.67 15.30 5.86
C ALA A 111 -10.15 15.68 7.25
N MET A 112 -8.88 15.37 7.54
CA MET A 112 -8.21 15.77 8.78
C MET A 112 -8.07 17.30 8.88
N ALA A 113 -7.69 17.98 7.80
CA ALA A 113 -7.57 19.44 7.78
C ALA A 113 -8.89 20.13 8.12
N VAL A 114 -10.02 19.61 7.59
CA VAL A 114 -11.35 20.10 7.96
C VAL A 114 -11.66 19.82 9.43
N ARG A 115 -11.36 18.62 9.92
CA ARG A 115 -11.58 18.22 11.33
C ARG A 115 -10.83 19.11 12.32
N TYR A 116 -9.59 19.47 12.00
CA TYR A 116 -8.72 20.28 12.87
C TYR A 116 -8.79 21.78 12.57
N GLY A 117 -9.47 22.20 11.52
CA GLY A 117 -9.50 23.61 11.09
C GLY A 117 -8.12 24.15 10.74
N CYS A 118 -7.28 23.33 10.13
CA CYS A 118 -5.87 23.64 9.84
C CYS A 118 -5.57 23.63 8.33
N THR A 119 -4.45 24.24 7.97
CA THR A 119 -3.96 24.26 6.58
C THR A 119 -3.32 22.93 6.18
N PRO A 120 -3.21 22.63 4.87
CA PRO A 120 -2.45 21.47 4.40
C PRO A 120 -1.04 21.33 4.97
N ARG A 121 -0.33 22.44 5.13
CA ARG A 121 1.02 22.44 5.73
C ARG A 121 1.00 21.99 7.19
N GLN A 122 0.01 22.46 7.96
CA GLN A 122 -0.15 22.12 9.37
C GLN A 122 -0.54 20.67 9.61
N ILE A 123 -1.03 19.95 8.61
CA ILE A 123 -1.20 18.47 8.69
C ILE A 123 0.14 17.79 9.02
N GLY A 124 1.27 18.39 8.69
CA GLY A 124 2.60 17.91 9.12
C GLY A 124 2.75 17.72 10.63
N GLU A 125 2.00 18.47 11.45
CA GLU A 125 1.97 18.34 12.91
C GLU A 125 1.17 17.11 13.38
N HIS A 126 0.33 16.56 12.52
CA HIS A 126 -0.49 15.36 12.71
C HIS A 126 -0.01 14.17 11.89
N MET A 127 1.27 14.14 11.52
CA MET A 127 1.78 13.16 10.55
C MET A 127 1.64 11.71 11.02
N GLU A 128 1.91 11.43 12.29
CA GLU A 128 1.75 10.08 12.82
C GLU A 128 0.29 9.62 12.73
N GLU A 129 -0.67 10.47 13.05
CA GLU A 129 -2.10 10.16 12.92
C GLU A 129 -2.48 9.92 11.47
N LEU A 130 -2.06 10.78 10.53
CA LEU A 130 -2.30 10.59 9.11
C LEU A 130 -1.75 9.25 8.61
N GLN A 131 -0.53 8.90 8.99
CA GLN A 131 0.08 7.62 8.61
C GLN A 131 -0.70 6.44 9.17
N GLN A 132 -1.15 6.49 10.43
CA GLN A 132 -1.93 5.41 11.04
C GLN A 132 -3.34 5.29 10.42
N GLU A 133 -4.01 6.40 10.06
CA GLU A 133 -5.28 6.35 9.31
C GLU A 133 -5.08 5.69 7.94
N LEU A 134 -4.01 6.05 7.23
CA LEU A 134 -3.69 5.44 5.94
C LEU A 134 -3.43 3.93 6.06
N LEU A 135 -2.67 3.50 7.07
CA LEU A 135 -2.44 2.07 7.32
C LEU A 135 -3.73 1.33 7.68
N ARG A 136 -4.65 1.96 8.42
CA ARG A 136 -5.97 1.40 8.74
C ARG A 136 -6.81 1.20 7.48
N ASP A 137 -6.65 2.06 6.49
CA ASP A 137 -7.30 1.96 5.17
C ASP A 137 -6.52 1.08 4.18
N ASP A 138 -5.63 0.21 4.67
CA ASP A 138 -4.78 -0.70 3.88
C ASP A 138 -3.79 0.01 2.93
N CYS A 139 -3.46 1.27 3.19
CA CYS A 139 -2.37 1.94 2.50
C CYS A 139 -1.03 1.48 3.09
N TYR A 140 -0.19 0.88 2.27
CA TYR A 140 1.17 0.58 2.68
C TYR A 140 2.06 1.81 2.55
N ILE A 141 2.87 2.08 3.57
CA ILE A 141 3.89 3.12 3.57
C ILE A 141 5.21 2.46 4.00
N PRO A 142 6.21 2.34 3.10
CA PRO A 142 7.50 1.73 3.44
C PRO A 142 8.14 2.34 4.68
N GLY A 143 8.53 1.50 5.63
CA GLY A 143 9.15 1.91 6.88
C GLY A 143 8.19 2.39 7.97
N VAL A 144 6.88 2.44 7.70
CA VAL A 144 5.86 2.81 8.70
C VAL A 144 5.09 1.56 9.12
N ARG A 145 5.03 1.33 10.44
CA ARG A 145 4.31 0.20 11.05
C ARG A 145 2.99 0.66 11.64
N ASN A 146 2.01 -0.22 11.64
CA ASN A 146 0.79 -0.02 12.40
C ASN A 146 1.14 0.06 13.91
N ARG A 147 0.80 1.18 14.56
CA ARG A 147 1.00 1.45 15.98
C ARG A 147 -0.31 1.76 16.71
N ASP A 148 -1.45 1.55 16.04
CA ASP A 148 -2.77 1.80 16.62
C ASP A 148 -2.92 1.02 17.94
N PRO A 149 -3.11 1.68 19.08
CA PRO A 149 -3.30 1.01 20.37
C PRO A 149 -4.65 0.27 20.45
N ALA A 150 -5.61 0.59 19.59
CA ALA A 150 -6.88 -0.11 19.47
C ALA A 150 -6.78 -1.41 18.66
N ASP A 151 -5.65 -1.68 18.03
CA ASP A 151 -5.39 -2.95 17.35
C ASP A 151 -4.92 -4.00 18.37
N TYR A 152 -5.88 -4.76 18.90
CA TYR A 152 -5.63 -5.82 19.88
C TYR A 152 -4.88 -7.02 19.30
N ALA A 153 -4.80 -7.18 17.98
CA ALA A 153 -4.09 -8.30 17.36
C ALA A 153 -2.65 -8.41 17.85
N LYS A 154 -1.97 -7.28 18.07
CA LYS A 154 -0.58 -7.22 18.57
C LYS A 154 -0.36 -7.83 19.94
N SER A 155 -1.39 -7.90 20.77
CA SER A 155 -1.32 -8.49 22.12
C SER A 155 -1.73 -9.97 22.15
N ALA A 156 -2.12 -10.53 21.02
CA ALA A 156 -2.57 -11.92 20.94
C ALA A 156 -1.41 -12.90 21.02
N LYS A 157 -1.68 -14.07 21.60
CA LYS A 157 -0.88 -15.27 21.40
C LYS A 157 -1.38 -15.92 20.11
N VAL A 158 -0.49 -16.14 19.16
CA VAL A 158 -0.84 -16.70 17.85
C VAL A 158 -0.40 -18.16 17.74
N ALA A 159 -1.29 -18.98 17.19
CA ALA A 159 -1.00 -20.36 16.79
C ALA A 159 -1.59 -20.61 15.39
N ALA A 160 -1.05 -21.58 14.67
CA ALA A 160 -1.58 -21.97 13.37
C ALA A 160 -1.48 -23.48 13.18
N SER A 161 -2.30 -24.02 12.26
CA SER A 161 -2.28 -25.45 11.88
C SER A 161 -0.98 -25.88 11.20
N GLY A 162 -0.23 -24.91 10.63
CA GLY A 162 1.06 -25.08 9.98
C GLY A 162 1.53 -23.76 9.39
N TYR A 163 2.74 -23.75 8.84
CA TYR A 163 3.28 -22.62 8.10
C TYR A 163 4.42 -23.05 7.18
N THR A 164 4.69 -22.26 6.14
CA THR A 164 5.91 -22.38 5.32
C THR A 164 7.06 -21.61 5.95
N HIS A 165 8.28 -22.08 5.73
CA HIS A 165 9.48 -21.41 6.27
C HIS A 165 9.57 -19.97 5.79
N GLY A 166 9.76 -19.04 6.71
CA GLY A 166 9.80 -17.61 6.43
C GLY A 166 8.42 -16.92 6.44
N ASN A 167 7.32 -17.67 6.64
CA ASN A 167 5.95 -17.16 6.69
C ASN A 167 5.22 -17.64 7.96
N GLU A 168 5.90 -17.46 9.09
CA GLU A 168 5.44 -17.88 10.40
C GLU A 168 4.21 -17.06 10.85
N PRO A 169 3.27 -17.65 11.63
CA PRO A 169 2.00 -17.00 11.98
C PRO A 169 2.14 -15.70 12.78
N TRP A 170 3.22 -15.51 13.54
CA TRP A 170 3.43 -14.26 14.28
C TRP A 170 3.63 -13.03 13.38
N LYS A 171 3.97 -13.22 12.11
CA LYS A 171 4.19 -12.14 11.15
C LYS A 171 2.91 -11.33 10.86
N VAL A 172 1.73 -11.92 11.00
CA VAL A 172 0.47 -11.17 10.84
C VAL A 172 0.22 -10.16 11.97
N LEU A 173 1.03 -10.19 13.03
CA LEU A 173 0.94 -9.30 14.19
C LEU A 173 2.01 -8.21 14.21
N ASN A 174 2.94 -8.20 13.25
CA ASN A 174 4.11 -7.32 13.28
C ASN A 174 3.81 -5.87 12.85
N GLY A 175 2.60 -5.60 12.38
CA GLY A 175 2.15 -4.28 11.96
C GLY A 175 2.62 -3.85 10.57
N ILE A 176 3.14 -4.79 9.75
CA ILE A 176 3.59 -4.55 8.38
C ILE A 176 2.70 -5.35 7.42
N ALA A 177 2.02 -4.68 6.51
CA ALA A 177 1.02 -5.30 5.63
C ALA A 177 1.57 -5.81 4.29
N ARG A 178 2.85 -5.57 3.98
CA ARG A 178 3.47 -5.96 2.70
C ARG A 178 4.86 -6.53 2.92
N GLN A 179 5.35 -7.25 1.93
CA GLN A 179 6.74 -7.67 1.89
C GLN A 179 7.67 -6.46 1.90
N GLU A 180 8.71 -6.49 2.72
CA GLU A 180 9.79 -5.50 2.73
C GLU A 180 11.10 -6.15 2.29
N GLN A 181 11.66 -5.67 1.18
CA GLN A 181 12.83 -6.28 0.52
C GLN A 181 12.57 -7.76 0.19
N GLU A 182 13.31 -8.68 0.80
CA GLU A 182 13.17 -10.14 0.65
C GLU A 182 12.41 -10.77 1.83
N GLU A 183 12.03 -9.98 2.84
CA GLU A 183 11.34 -10.47 4.04
C GLU A 183 9.83 -10.44 3.85
N SER A 184 9.21 -11.62 3.96
CA SER A 184 7.76 -11.77 3.98
C SER A 184 7.19 -11.27 5.31
N ASN A 185 6.02 -10.63 5.26
CA ASN A 185 5.25 -10.18 6.42
C ASN A 185 3.84 -10.80 6.41
N CYS A 186 3.71 -12.00 5.92
CA CYS A 186 2.45 -12.76 5.91
C CYS A 186 2.61 -14.11 6.59
N TRP A 187 1.50 -14.71 6.98
CA TRP A 187 1.40 -16.13 7.27
C TRP A 187 1.02 -16.87 5.99
N GLU A 188 1.72 -17.93 5.69
CA GLU A 188 1.43 -18.83 4.58
C GLU A 188 1.49 -20.28 5.07
N ALA A 189 0.47 -21.07 4.73
CA ALA A 189 0.41 -22.47 5.08
C ALA A 189 -0.12 -23.31 3.91
N PRO A 190 0.32 -24.57 3.77
CA PRO A 190 -0.31 -25.52 2.86
C PRO A 190 -1.77 -25.71 3.24
N ILE A 191 -2.68 -25.63 2.29
CA ILE A 191 -4.09 -25.94 2.50
C ILE A 191 -4.27 -27.44 2.25
N GLY A 192 -4.52 -28.21 3.34
CA GLY A 192 -4.91 -29.61 3.29
C GLY A 192 -6.41 -29.78 3.06
N GLU A 193 -6.89 -31.02 3.15
CA GLU A 193 -8.33 -31.35 3.02
C GLU A 193 -9.20 -30.66 4.10
N GLN A 194 -8.62 -30.35 5.26
CA GLN A 194 -9.31 -29.69 6.38
C GLN A 194 -9.11 -28.17 6.38
N GLY A 195 -8.46 -27.62 5.36
CA GLY A 195 -8.09 -26.20 5.29
C GLY A 195 -6.84 -25.86 6.09
N ALA A 196 -6.62 -24.57 6.33
CA ALA A 196 -5.57 -24.04 7.19
C ALA A 196 -6.20 -23.06 8.20
N GLU A 197 -5.69 -23.05 9.42
CA GLU A 197 -6.26 -22.27 10.53
C GLU A 197 -5.18 -21.45 11.20
N ILE A 198 -5.51 -20.20 11.53
CA ILE A 198 -4.75 -19.32 12.41
C ILE A 198 -5.62 -18.89 13.57
N THR A 199 -5.12 -19.03 14.80
CA THR A 199 -5.85 -18.74 16.03
C THR A 199 -5.15 -17.65 16.81
N LEU A 200 -5.90 -16.62 17.19
CA LEU A 200 -5.47 -15.53 18.06
C LEU A 200 -6.12 -15.70 19.45
N THR A 201 -5.29 -15.86 20.49
CA THR A 201 -5.75 -16.05 21.86
C THR A 201 -5.39 -14.86 22.71
N TYR A 202 -6.32 -14.39 23.53
CA TYR A 202 -6.18 -13.24 24.41
C TYR A 202 -6.34 -13.64 25.88
N ASP A 203 -5.55 -13.03 26.73
CA ASP A 203 -5.70 -13.15 28.18
C ASP A 203 -6.78 -12.13 28.63
N GLY A 204 -7.97 -12.64 29.00
CA GLY A 204 -9.09 -11.84 29.47
C GLY A 204 -10.19 -11.58 28.43
N LYS A 205 -11.15 -10.73 28.80
CA LYS A 205 -12.30 -10.40 27.95
C LYS A 205 -11.99 -9.18 27.12
N LEU A 206 -12.17 -9.30 25.80
CA LEU A 206 -12.10 -8.21 24.84
C LEU A 206 -13.48 -7.94 24.24
N VAL A 207 -13.73 -6.69 23.89
CA VAL A 207 -14.85 -6.29 23.04
C VAL A 207 -14.26 -5.92 21.68
N LEU A 208 -14.54 -6.74 20.69
CA LEU A 208 -14.11 -6.52 19.31
C LEU A 208 -15.29 -5.93 18.53
N HIS A 209 -15.04 -4.84 17.82
CA HIS A 209 -16.03 -4.19 16.96
C HIS A 209 -15.75 -4.44 15.47
N GLN A 210 -14.51 -4.81 15.14
CA GLN A 210 -14.08 -5.02 13.77
C GLN A 210 -12.94 -6.04 13.73
N ILE A 211 -12.93 -6.85 12.69
CA ILE A 211 -11.80 -7.71 12.31
C ILE A 211 -11.42 -7.31 10.89
N GLN A 212 -10.16 -6.96 10.70
CA GLN A 212 -9.60 -6.64 9.38
C GLN A 212 -8.61 -7.72 8.99
N LEU A 213 -8.82 -8.31 7.83
CA LEU A 213 -7.96 -9.33 7.24
C LEU A 213 -7.39 -8.77 5.93
N THR A 214 -6.08 -8.79 5.79
CA THR A 214 -5.39 -8.43 4.54
C THR A 214 -4.82 -9.70 3.93
N PHE A 215 -5.30 -10.06 2.74
CA PHE A 215 -4.85 -11.23 2.02
C PHE A 215 -3.78 -10.85 1.00
N ASP A 216 -2.78 -11.73 0.83
CA ASP A 216 -1.82 -11.58 -0.25
C ASP A 216 -2.47 -12.00 -1.58
N THR A 217 -2.39 -11.11 -2.57
CA THR A 217 -2.93 -11.33 -3.91
C THR A 217 -1.88 -11.90 -4.89
N ASN A 218 -0.68 -12.24 -4.38
CA ASN A 218 0.45 -12.74 -5.17
C ASN A 218 0.77 -11.87 -6.40
N LEU A 219 1.07 -10.59 -6.16
CA LEU A 219 1.40 -9.63 -7.22
C LEU A 219 2.75 -9.91 -7.91
N THR A 220 3.46 -10.97 -7.52
CA THR A 220 4.65 -11.45 -8.24
C THR A 220 4.30 -12.05 -9.60
N LYS A 221 3.05 -12.51 -9.77
CA LYS A 221 2.53 -12.99 -11.04
C LYS A 221 2.05 -11.83 -11.90
N GLU A 222 2.37 -11.86 -13.19
CA GLU A 222 1.92 -10.83 -14.13
C GLU A 222 0.42 -10.93 -14.39
N ILE A 223 -0.32 -9.89 -13.99
CA ILE A 223 -1.77 -9.74 -14.24
C ILE A 223 -2.08 -8.52 -15.10
N MET A 224 -1.05 -7.83 -15.60
CA MET A 224 -1.18 -6.59 -16.36
C MET A 224 -1.58 -6.86 -17.82
N PRO A 225 -2.64 -6.22 -18.34
CA PRO A 225 -2.97 -6.29 -19.75
C PRO A 225 -1.81 -5.82 -20.64
N SER A 226 -1.39 -6.65 -21.58
CA SER A 226 -0.32 -6.35 -22.52
C SER A 226 -0.63 -6.84 -23.92
N LEU A 227 -0.27 -6.03 -24.93
CA LEU A 227 -0.30 -6.45 -26.33
C LEU A 227 0.92 -7.29 -26.71
N THR A 228 1.98 -7.27 -25.90
CA THR A 228 3.20 -8.04 -26.14
C THR A 228 2.94 -9.52 -25.91
N ARG A 229 3.15 -10.34 -26.94
CA ARG A 229 2.85 -11.77 -26.91
C ARG A 229 3.52 -12.52 -25.76
N ASN A 230 4.79 -12.21 -25.48
CA ASN A 230 5.56 -12.87 -24.42
C ASN A 230 5.00 -12.54 -23.01
N VAL A 231 4.60 -11.30 -22.77
CA VAL A 231 3.96 -10.88 -21.51
C VAL A 231 2.59 -11.55 -21.38
N ARG A 232 1.79 -11.49 -22.44
CA ARG A 232 0.44 -12.09 -22.46
C ARG A 232 0.44 -13.60 -22.23
N ASN A 233 1.46 -14.32 -22.70
CA ASN A 233 1.56 -15.77 -22.52
C ASN A 233 1.95 -16.16 -21.07
N ARG A 234 2.54 -15.24 -20.30
CA ARG A 234 2.94 -15.45 -18.90
C ARG A 234 1.90 -14.93 -17.92
N GLN A 235 0.90 -14.20 -18.39
CA GLN A 235 -0.15 -13.69 -17.52
C GLN A 235 -0.99 -14.80 -16.90
N VAL A 236 -1.36 -14.62 -15.66
CA VAL A 236 -2.37 -15.45 -14.99
C VAL A 236 -3.71 -15.23 -15.69
N LYS A 237 -4.33 -16.31 -16.16
CA LYS A 237 -5.66 -16.28 -16.74
C LYS A 237 -6.68 -16.58 -15.65
N GLY A 238 -7.40 -15.57 -15.23
CA GLY A 238 -8.35 -15.67 -14.13
C GLY A 238 -7.75 -15.23 -12.80
N LEU A 239 -8.26 -15.77 -11.72
CA LEU A 239 -7.78 -15.51 -10.37
C LEU A 239 -6.54 -16.35 -10.06
N PRO A 240 -5.55 -15.80 -9.34
CA PRO A 240 -4.45 -16.59 -8.81
C PRO A 240 -4.96 -17.70 -7.88
N ASP A 241 -4.38 -18.90 -7.98
CA ASP A 241 -4.78 -20.05 -7.16
C ASP A 241 -4.49 -19.84 -5.67
N GLU A 242 -3.56 -18.94 -5.37
CA GLU A 242 -3.17 -18.59 -3.99
C GLU A 242 -4.16 -17.63 -3.30
N LEU A 243 -5.12 -17.07 -4.03
CA LEU A 243 -6.11 -16.17 -3.47
C LEU A 243 -7.10 -16.94 -2.59
N VAL A 244 -7.23 -16.53 -1.34
CA VAL A 244 -8.20 -17.11 -0.39
C VAL A 244 -9.62 -16.78 -0.84
N ARG A 245 -10.39 -17.80 -1.23
CA ARG A 245 -11.76 -17.67 -1.74
C ARG A 245 -12.83 -17.91 -0.69
N ASP A 246 -12.64 -18.95 0.08
CA ASP A 246 -13.60 -19.37 1.08
C ASP A 246 -12.91 -19.46 2.43
N TYR A 247 -13.49 -18.83 3.44
CA TYR A 247 -12.95 -18.87 4.80
C TYR A 247 -14.02 -18.55 5.83
N ASP A 248 -13.78 -19.00 7.07
CA ASP A 248 -14.62 -18.71 8.22
C ASP A 248 -13.86 -17.79 9.19
N VAL A 249 -14.61 -16.93 9.85
CA VAL A 249 -14.14 -16.23 11.04
C VAL A 249 -15.00 -16.65 12.22
N ARG A 250 -14.36 -17.26 13.24
CA ARG A 250 -15.02 -17.77 14.43
C ARG A 250 -14.44 -17.13 15.67
N ALA A 251 -15.29 -16.84 16.66
CA ALA A 251 -14.85 -16.40 17.96
C ALA A 251 -15.41 -17.33 19.05
N PHE A 252 -14.54 -17.63 20.03
CA PHE A 252 -14.85 -18.53 21.13
C PHE A 252 -14.69 -17.80 22.46
N ARG A 253 -15.57 -18.11 23.40
CA ARG A 253 -15.48 -17.70 24.80
C ARG A 253 -15.64 -18.92 25.71
N GLU A 254 -14.65 -19.20 26.53
CA GLU A 254 -14.66 -20.36 27.44
C GLU A 254 -14.98 -21.67 26.71
N GLY A 255 -14.42 -21.87 25.52
CA GLY A 255 -14.64 -23.06 24.67
C GLY A 255 -15.98 -23.11 23.92
N LYS A 256 -16.84 -22.10 24.10
CA LYS A 256 -18.10 -22.01 23.34
C LYS A 256 -17.95 -21.04 22.20
N GLU A 257 -18.39 -21.43 21.00
CA GLU A 257 -18.50 -20.52 19.86
C GLU A 257 -19.55 -19.43 20.16
N VAL A 258 -19.15 -18.17 20.05
CA VAL A 258 -20.01 -17.00 20.27
C VAL A 258 -20.23 -16.19 19.01
N PHE A 259 -19.44 -16.44 17.97
CA PHE A 259 -19.56 -15.80 16.67
C PHE A 259 -19.01 -16.73 15.59
N CYS A 260 -19.72 -16.81 14.47
CA CYS A 260 -19.26 -17.47 13.25
C CYS A 260 -19.74 -16.65 12.05
N LYS A 261 -18.84 -16.42 11.12
CA LYS A 261 -19.15 -15.84 9.81
C LYS A 261 -18.41 -16.59 8.73
N GLU A 262 -19.17 -17.18 7.81
CA GLU A 262 -18.66 -17.84 6.62
C GLU A 262 -18.61 -16.83 5.47
N ILE A 263 -17.51 -16.81 4.74
CA ILE A 263 -17.27 -15.99 3.58
C ILE A 263 -16.98 -16.91 2.39
N HIS A 264 -17.77 -16.78 1.35
CA HIS A 264 -17.64 -17.53 0.11
C HIS A 264 -17.36 -16.61 -1.06
N ASP A 265 -16.64 -17.12 -2.06
CA ASP A 265 -16.29 -16.39 -3.28
C ASP A 265 -15.65 -15.02 -2.99
N ASN A 266 -14.75 -14.96 -2.02
CA ASN A 266 -13.98 -13.75 -1.74
C ASN A 266 -13.21 -13.36 -3.00
N TYR A 267 -13.69 -12.31 -3.67
CA TYR A 267 -13.16 -11.86 -4.95
C TYR A 267 -12.27 -10.62 -4.74
N PRO A 268 -11.30 -10.36 -5.61
CA PRO A 268 -9.98 -9.75 -5.36
C PRO A 268 -10.05 -8.43 -4.59
N VAL A 269 -10.40 -8.55 -3.33
CA VAL A 269 -10.22 -7.47 -2.36
C VAL A 269 -9.05 -7.91 -1.51
N SER A 270 -8.04 -7.08 -1.40
CA SER A 270 -6.87 -7.38 -0.57
C SER A 270 -7.21 -7.51 0.91
N TYR A 271 -8.40 -7.06 1.32
CA TYR A 271 -8.86 -7.15 2.71
C TYR A 271 -10.39 -7.28 2.80
N THR A 272 -10.87 -7.84 3.90
CA THR A 272 -12.28 -7.88 4.26
C THR A 272 -12.50 -7.25 5.62
N HIS A 273 -13.43 -6.32 5.71
CA HIS A 273 -13.88 -5.73 6.97
C HIS A 273 -15.07 -6.51 7.50
N LEU A 274 -14.90 -7.13 8.66
CA LEU A 274 -15.98 -7.77 9.41
C LEU A 274 -16.37 -6.85 10.56
N ARG A 275 -17.62 -6.36 10.53
CA ARG A 275 -18.20 -5.64 11.67
C ARG A 275 -19.08 -6.63 12.44
N ALA A 276 -18.80 -6.79 13.71
CA ALA A 276 -19.59 -7.61 14.64
C ALA A 276 -20.71 -6.76 15.26
#